data_55473fd79e93ac4c351d57320354e56d
#
_entry.id   55473fd79e93ac4c351d57320354e56d
#
_cell.length_a   1.000
_cell.length_b   1.000
_cell.length_c   1.000
_cell.angle_alpha   90.00
_cell.angle_beta   90.00
_cell.angle_gamma   90.00
#
_symmetry.space_group_name_H-M   'P 1'
#
loop_
_entity.id
_entity.type
_entity.pdbx_description
1 polymer ?
#
loop_
_entity_poly.entity_id
_entity_poly.type
_entity_poly.pdbx_seq_one_letter_code
_entity_poly.pdbx_strand_id
1 'polypeptide(L)'
;MINHLSTRFAAVAGLSDKEINLDEAALLIAAQMQDNIDVNYYLSLIENLSNKFQQIQEESFEVSVNSLVEFIHVTEGFSGNITHYYDPENSYLNRVIERKRGIPISLALIHITLGRRLGIPVHGINFPQHFLICYELREQIIVDPFSGRILSKPDCGTLLRQHLGAKATLKDEYFSHASNRDILMRLLDNLKKIFWQKKAWNQSKICIDHQLMLLPNALEFNVQLGAIYEMQGNIELAHHMYTNVFYQSTDENLRQQISQR
;
A
#
# COMPACT_ATOMS: atom_id res chain seq x y z
N MET A 1 1.52 0.21 27.62
CA MET A 1 0.10 0.24 27.24
C MET A 1 0.01 -0.03 25.75
N ILE A 2 -0.66 -1.11 25.33
CA ILE A 2 -0.94 -1.36 23.90
C ILE A 2 -1.88 -0.24 23.45
N ASN A 3 -1.44 0.52 22.45
CA ASN A 3 -2.23 1.63 21.91
C ASN A 3 -3.51 1.04 21.27
N HIS A 4 -4.67 1.62 21.54
CA HIS A 4 -5.97 1.21 20.98
C HIS A 4 -5.93 1.05 19.44
N LEU A 5 -5.20 1.91 18.74
CA LEU A 5 -5.01 1.82 17.29
C LEU A 5 -4.25 0.56 16.87
N SER A 6 -3.21 0.17 17.62
CA SER A 6 -2.44 -1.06 17.37
C SER A 6 -3.30 -2.31 17.55
N THR A 7 -4.14 -2.34 18.58
CA THR A 7 -5.09 -3.43 18.82
C THR A 7 -6.12 -3.53 17.68
N ARG A 8 -6.66 -2.39 17.23
CA ARG A 8 -7.62 -2.34 16.13
C ARG A 8 -6.97 -2.83 14.81
N PHE A 9 -5.74 -2.41 14.51
CA PHE A 9 -5.03 -2.90 13.34
C PHE A 9 -4.73 -4.41 13.43
N ALA A 10 -4.31 -4.91 14.60
CA ALA A 10 -4.07 -6.34 14.81
C ALA A 10 -5.35 -7.17 14.57
N ALA A 11 -6.51 -6.67 14.99
CA ALA A 11 -7.79 -7.31 14.69
C ALA A 11 -8.06 -7.39 13.19
N VAL A 12 -7.85 -6.30 12.45
CA VAL A 12 -7.98 -6.27 10.98
C VAL A 12 -6.98 -7.20 10.31
N ALA A 13 -5.72 -7.20 10.75
CA ALA A 13 -4.67 -8.07 10.22
C ALA A 13 -4.92 -9.56 10.48
N GLY A 14 -5.68 -9.91 11.53
CA GLY A 14 -6.08 -11.27 11.86
C GLY A 14 -7.20 -11.85 10.98
N LEU A 15 -7.90 -11.03 10.20
CA LEU A 15 -8.95 -11.47 9.28
C LEU A 15 -8.39 -12.28 8.11
N SER A 16 -9.25 -13.04 7.43
CA SER A 16 -8.90 -13.61 6.12
C SER A 16 -8.62 -12.50 5.11
N ASP A 17 -7.77 -12.75 4.11
CA ASP A 17 -7.33 -11.71 3.17
C ASP A 17 -8.49 -10.93 2.54
N LYS A 18 -9.55 -11.64 2.13
CA LYS A 18 -10.71 -11.03 1.46
C LYS A 18 -11.57 -10.17 2.40
N GLU A 19 -11.51 -10.42 3.70
CA GLU A 19 -12.26 -9.67 4.73
C GLU A 19 -11.53 -8.41 5.20
N ILE A 20 -10.24 -8.27 4.87
CA ILE A 20 -9.46 -7.07 5.22
C ILE A 20 -10.09 -5.85 4.55
N ASN A 21 -10.54 -4.91 5.37
CA ASN A 21 -10.97 -3.60 4.89
C ASN A 21 -9.74 -2.71 4.66
N LEU A 22 -9.39 -2.49 3.39
CA LEU A 22 -8.16 -1.80 2.99
C LEU A 22 -8.12 -0.33 3.42
N ASP A 23 -9.24 0.39 3.32
CA ASP A 23 -9.29 1.79 3.71
C ASP A 23 -9.18 1.96 5.23
N GLU A 24 -9.85 1.14 6.02
CA GLU A 24 -9.70 1.13 7.47
C GLU A 24 -8.25 0.79 7.85
N ALA A 25 -7.67 -0.27 7.29
CA ALA A 25 -6.29 -0.66 7.58
C ALA A 25 -5.28 0.45 7.22
N ALA A 26 -5.41 1.08 6.05
CA ALA A 26 -4.55 2.17 5.63
C ALA A 26 -4.70 3.43 6.50
N LEU A 27 -5.92 3.74 6.95
CA LEU A 27 -6.17 4.85 7.88
C LEU A 27 -5.62 4.55 9.28
N LEU A 28 -5.69 3.30 9.76
CA LEU A 28 -5.07 2.89 11.02
C LEU A 28 -3.55 3.01 10.98
N ILE A 29 -2.91 2.65 9.85
CA ILE A 29 -1.48 2.88 9.63
C ILE A 29 -1.17 4.38 9.73
N ALA A 30 -1.95 5.22 9.05
CA ALA A 30 -1.76 6.67 9.09
C ALA A 30 -1.95 7.25 10.51
N ALA A 31 -2.95 6.77 11.25
CA ALA A 31 -3.25 7.23 12.61
C ALA A 31 -2.18 6.87 13.65
N GLN A 32 -1.36 5.84 13.40
CA GLN A 32 -0.21 5.53 14.26
C GLN A 32 1.03 6.38 13.96
N MET A 33 1.05 7.03 12.80
CA MET A 33 2.17 7.88 12.36
C MET A 33 1.90 9.37 12.55
N GLN A 34 0.66 9.74 12.83
CA GLN A 34 0.19 11.11 12.93
C GLN A 34 -0.73 11.26 14.16
N ASP A 35 -0.69 12.42 14.78
CA ASP A 35 -1.55 12.73 15.93
C ASP A 35 -2.97 13.08 15.48
N ASN A 36 -3.95 12.75 16.32
CA ASN A 36 -5.35 13.21 16.22
C ASN A 36 -6.07 12.83 14.91
N ILE A 37 -5.78 11.66 14.35
CA ILE A 37 -6.49 11.14 13.18
C ILE A 37 -7.76 10.42 13.62
N ASP A 38 -8.91 10.93 13.23
CA ASP A 38 -10.21 10.24 13.36
C ASP A 38 -10.44 9.34 12.14
N VAL A 39 -10.19 8.05 12.30
CA VAL A 39 -10.36 7.03 11.26
C VAL A 39 -11.79 7.01 10.71
N ASN A 40 -12.80 7.15 11.59
CA ASN A 40 -14.20 7.07 11.19
C ASN A 40 -14.61 8.29 10.35
N TYR A 41 -14.06 9.46 10.66
CA TYR A 41 -14.25 10.66 9.84
C TYR A 41 -13.74 10.44 8.41
N TYR A 42 -12.53 9.90 8.22
CA TYR A 42 -12.00 9.66 6.86
C TYR A 42 -12.73 8.53 6.12
N LEU A 43 -13.19 7.50 6.83
CA LEU A 43 -14.07 6.49 6.25
C LEU A 43 -15.38 7.13 5.72
N SER A 44 -15.96 8.07 6.46
CA SER A 44 -17.16 8.81 5.99
C SER A 44 -16.88 9.68 4.77
N LEU A 45 -15.67 10.25 4.64
CA LEU A 45 -15.29 11.00 3.43
C LEU A 45 -15.19 10.10 2.19
N ILE A 46 -14.68 8.88 2.35
CA ILE A 46 -14.63 7.89 1.25
C ILE A 46 -16.06 7.47 0.87
N GLU A 47 -16.94 7.26 1.86
CA GLU A 47 -18.36 6.98 1.62
C GLU A 47 -19.03 8.11 0.84
N ASN A 48 -18.79 9.36 1.24
CA ASN A 48 -19.31 10.54 0.54
C ASN A 48 -18.83 10.63 -0.91
N LEU A 49 -17.58 10.22 -1.20
CA LEU A 49 -17.08 10.16 -2.57
C LEU A 49 -17.85 9.12 -3.41
N SER A 50 -18.14 7.93 -2.84
CA SER A 50 -18.93 6.93 -3.57
C SER A 50 -20.37 7.37 -3.80
N ASN A 51 -21.01 7.99 -2.81
CA ASN A 51 -22.37 8.53 -2.94
C ASN A 51 -22.42 9.64 -4.00
N LYS A 52 -21.44 10.54 -4.03
CA LYS A 52 -21.33 11.60 -5.04
C LYS A 52 -21.20 11.02 -6.46
N PHE A 53 -20.39 9.97 -6.63
CA PHE A 53 -20.29 9.30 -7.91
C PHE A 53 -21.62 8.67 -8.32
N GLN A 54 -22.33 7.99 -7.43
CA GLN A 54 -23.64 7.38 -7.71
C GLN A 54 -24.65 8.43 -8.17
N GLN A 55 -24.74 9.58 -7.50
CA GLN A 55 -25.63 10.68 -7.89
C GLN A 55 -25.34 11.18 -9.31
N ILE A 56 -24.06 11.32 -9.71
CA ILE A 56 -23.68 11.70 -11.06
C ILE A 56 -24.09 10.63 -12.08
N GLN A 57 -24.03 9.35 -11.69
CA GLN A 57 -24.35 8.23 -12.57
C GLN A 57 -25.85 7.97 -12.71
N GLU A 58 -26.69 8.35 -11.74
CA GLU A 58 -28.16 8.28 -11.85
C GLU A 58 -28.70 9.09 -13.05
N GLU A 59 -27.95 10.10 -13.48
CA GLU A 59 -28.23 10.88 -14.67
C GLU A 59 -27.75 10.22 -15.98
N SER A 60 -26.96 9.12 -15.90
CA SER A 60 -26.37 8.42 -17.04
C SER A 60 -26.66 6.92 -17.00
N PHE A 61 -27.17 6.36 -18.08
CA PHE A 61 -27.66 4.97 -18.15
C PHE A 61 -26.61 3.86 -18.04
N GLU A 62 -25.29 4.15 -17.96
CA GLU A 62 -24.26 3.12 -17.95
C GLU A 62 -23.06 3.51 -17.07
N VAL A 63 -22.84 2.74 -15.97
CA VAL A 63 -21.61 2.85 -15.16
C VAL A 63 -20.46 2.25 -15.96
N SER A 64 -19.51 3.07 -16.36
CA SER A 64 -18.31 2.63 -17.05
C SER A 64 -17.05 2.84 -16.20
N VAL A 65 -16.00 2.05 -16.48
CA VAL A 65 -14.67 2.29 -15.87
C VAL A 65 -14.16 3.67 -16.21
N ASN A 66 -14.42 4.14 -17.44
CA ASN A 66 -14.02 5.49 -17.89
C ASN A 66 -14.65 6.57 -17.02
N SER A 67 -15.96 6.47 -16.71
CA SER A 67 -16.64 7.46 -15.86
C SER A 67 -16.10 7.48 -14.43
N LEU A 68 -15.74 6.32 -13.86
CA LEU A 68 -15.15 6.27 -12.53
C LEU A 68 -13.71 6.84 -12.52
N VAL A 69 -12.91 6.50 -13.52
CA VAL A 69 -11.55 7.05 -13.68
C VAL A 69 -11.60 8.57 -13.88
N GLU A 70 -12.49 9.07 -14.73
CA GLU A 70 -12.72 10.50 -14.94
C GLU A 70 -13.18 11.20 -13.66
N PHE A 71 -14.14 10.60 -12.94
CA PHE A 71 -14.56 11.12 -11.65
C PHE A 71 -13.39 11.27 -10.68
N ILE A 72 -12.58 10.22 -10.49
CA ILE A 72 -11.46 10.24 -9.55
C ILE A 72 -10.41 11.27 -9.96
N HIS A 73 -10.00 11.27 -11.22
CA HIS A 73 -8.85 12.05 -11.66
C HIS A 73 -9.17 13.46 -12.14
N VAL A 74 -10.35 13.65 -12.76
CA VAL A 74 -10.75 14.95 -13.32
C VAL A 74 -11.68 15.67 -12.35
N THR A 75 -12.79 15.04 -11.95
CA THR A 75 -13.80 15.69 -11.10
C THR A 75 -13.28 15.92 -9.68
N GLU A 76 -12.71 14.88 -9.04
CA GLU A 76 -12.16 14.96 -7.69
C GLU A 76 -10.70 15.43 -7.66
N GLY A 77 -9.99 15.37 -8.78
CA GLY A 77 -8.66 15.93 -8.96
C GLY A 77 -7.52 15.10 -8.32
N PHE A 78 -7.76 13.81 -8.03
CA PHE A 78 -6.68 12.93 -7.53
C PHE A 78 -5.61 12.75 -8.60
N SER A 79 -4.34 12.89 -8.23
CA SER A 79 -3.22 12.70 -9.17
C SER A 79 -1.91 12.36 -8.45
N GLY A 80 -0.96 11.83 -9.20
CA GLY A 80 0.37 11.51 -8.72
C GLY A 80 1.16 12.75 -8.30
N ASN A 81 1.88 12.66 -7.16
CA ASN A 81 2.80 13.71 -6.73
C ASN A 81 4.20 13.45 -7.33
N ILE A 82 4.46 14.03 -8.49
CA ILE A 82 5.74 13.86 -9.19
C ILE A 82 6.86 14.64 -8.49
N THR A 83 6.57 15.87 -8.05
CA THR A 83 7.57 16.80 -7.53
C THR A 83 8.13 16.37 -6.17
N HIS A 84 7.28 15.81 -5.31
CA HIS A 84 7.64 15.37 -3.95
C HIS A 84 7.27 13.89 -3.75
N TYR A 85 7.70 13.01 -4.65
CA TYR A 85 7.32 11.59 -4.66
C TYR A 85 7.60 10.89 -3.31
N TYR A 86 8.73 11.18 -2.69
CA TYR A 86 9.17 10.58 -1.42
C TYR A 86 8.68 11.32 -0.16
N ASP A 87 7.65 12.16 -0.29
CA ASP A 87 6.96 12.70 0.88
C ASP A 87 6.07 11.61 1.50
N PRO A 88 6.23 11.25 2.81
CA PRO A 88 5.41 10.23 3.45
C PRO A 88 3.92 10.55 3.43
N GLU A 89 3.53 11.82 3.35
CA GLU A 89 2.14 12.24 3.24
C GLU A 89 1.44 11.73 1.96
N ASN A 90 2.19 11.35 0.93
CA ASN A 90 1.64 10.72 -0.26
C ASN A 90 1.21 9.26 -0.02
N SER A 91 1.62 8.65 1.09
CA SER A 91 1.27 7.28 1.48
C SER A 91 0.16 7.24 2.53
N TYR A 92 -0.06 8.31 3.29
CA TYR A 92 -1.12 8.36 4.29
C TYR A 92 -2.47 8.62 3.64
N LEU A 93 -3.40 7.66 3.75
CA LEU A 93 -4.67 7.72 3.03
C LEU A 93 -5.50 8.97 3.39
N ASN A 94 -5.50 9.40 4.68
CA ASN A 94 -6.13 10.65 5.10
C ASN A 94 -5.56 11.86 4.36
N ARG A 95 -4.23 11.95 4.22
CA ARG A 95 -3.57 13.06 3.54
C ARG A 95 -3.78 13.03 2.03
N VAL A 96 -3.84 11.82 1.46
CA VAL A 96 -4.19 11.63 0.04
C VAL A 96 -5.61 12.11 -0.24
N ILE A 97 -6.58 11.82 0.64
CA ILE A 97 -7.96 12.31 0.52
C ILE A 97 -8.01 13.84 0.58
N GLU A 98 -7.31 14.46 1.53
CA GLU A 98 -7.30 15.92 1.70
C GLU A 98 -6.58 16.66 0.56
N ARG A 99 -5.38 16.19 0.22
CA ARG A 99 -4.48 16.87 -0.72
C ARG A 99 -4.75 16.51 -2.18
N LYS A 100 -5.51 15.43 -2.43
CA LYS A 100 -5.74 14.86 -3.77
C LYS A 100 -4.43 14.49 -4.47
N ARG A 101 -3.40 14.17 -3.71
CA ARG A 101 -2.05 13.84 -4.18
C ARG A 101 -1.55 12.58 -3.51
N GLY A 102 -0.99 11.65 -4.28
CA GLY A 102 -0.49 10.38 -3.78
C GLY A 102 0.60 9.75 -4.63
N ILE A 103 0.99 8.54 -4.24
CA ILE A 103 1.84 7.63 -5.01
C ILE A 103 0.97 6.50 -5.62
N PRO A 104 1.50 5.68 -6.55
CA PRO A 104 0.67 4.66 -7.22
C PRO A 104 -0.17 3.81 -6.27
N ILE A 105 0.41 3.31 -5.18
CA ILE A 105 -0.30 2.43 -4.24
C ILE A 105 -1.40 3.14 -3.45
N SER A 106 -1.18 4.37 -3.00
CA SER A 106 -2.18 5.11 -2.22
C SER A 106 -3.33 5.63 -3.11
N LEU A 107 -3.04 5.96 -4.36
CA LEU A 107 -4.08 6.28 -5.35
C LEU A 107 -4.84 5.02 -5.78
N ALA A 108 -4.17 3.87 -5.92
CA ALA A 108 -4.85 2.60 -6.14
C ALA A 108 -5.84 2.26 -5.01
N LEU A 109 -5.52 2.58 -3.76
CA LEU A 109 -6.47 2.43 -2.64
C LEU A 109 -7.75 3.24 -2.86
N ILE A 110 -7.67 4.47 -3.38
CA ILE A 110 -8.88 5.27 -3.71
C ILE A 110 -9.75 4.54 -4.74
N HIS A 111 -9.16 4.02 -5.83
CA HIS A 111 -9.89 3.27 -6.84
C HIS A 111 -10.51 1.99 -6.28
N ILE A 112 -9.73 1.20 -5.52
CA ILE A 112 -10.18 -0.09 -4.98
C ILE A 112 -11.30 0.11 -3.96
N THR A 113 -11.16 1.09 -3.07
CA THR A 113 -12.16 1.33 -2.02
C THR A 113 -13.46 1.91 -2.58
N LEU A 114 -13.39 2.80 -3.56
CA LEU A 114 -14.58 3.28 -4.28
C LEU A 114 -15.22 2.16 -5.11
N GLY A 115 -14.43 1.41 -5.89
CA GLY A 115 -14.94 0.31 -6.68
C GLY A 115 -15.70 -0.72 -5.84
N ARG A 116 -15.16 -1.09 -4.67
CA ARG A 116 -15.84 -2.03 -3.74
C ARG A 116 -17.20 -1.50 -3.27
N ARG A 117 -17.28 -0.22 -2.89
CA ARG A 117 -18.55 0.41 -2.45
C ARG A 117 -19.58 0.50 -3.58
N LEU A 118 -19.10 0.66 -4.79
CA LEU A 118 -19.95 0.78 -6.00
C LEU A 118 -20.27 -0.59 -6.61
N GLY A 119 -19.78 -1.70 -6.04
CA GLY A 119 -19.95 -3.04 -6.60
C GLY A 119 -19.20 -3.26 -7.93
N ILE A 120 -18.20 -2.44 -8.22
CA ILE A 120 -17.34 -2.55 -9.41
C ILE A 120 -16.13 -3.41 -9.06
N PRO A 121 -15.92 -4.59 -9.70
CA PRO A 121 -14.77 -5.42 -9.45
C PRO A 121 -13.48 -4.69 -9.86
N VAL A 122 -12.61 -4.44 -8.88
CA VAL A 122 -11.31 -3.80 -9.07
C VAL A 122 -10.26 -4.45 -8.20
N HIS A 123 -9.09 -4.73 -8.78
CA HIS A 123 -7.98 -5.44 -8.15
C HIS A 123 -6.68 -4.65 -8.32
N GLY A 124 -5.82 -4.70 -7.30
CA GLY A 124 -4.46 -4.21 -7.41
C GLY A 124 -3.59 -5.18 -8.22
N ILE A 125 -2.58 -4.65 -8.89
CA ILE A 125 -1.55 -5.40 -9.62
C ILE A 125 -0.19 -4.97 -9.12
N ASN A 126 0.60 -5.91 -8.57
CA ASN A 126 1.99 -5.68 -8.16
C ASN A 126 2.91 -5.62 -9.39
N PHE A 127 2.71 -4.60 -10.24
CA PHE A 127 3.53 -4.41 -11.42
C PHE A 127 4.98 -4.06 -11.03
N PRO A 128 6.01 -4.59 -11.73
CA PRO A 128 7.40 -4.34 -11.39
C PRO A 128 7.75 -2.85 -11.32
N GLN A 129 8.26 -2.43 -10.17
CA GLN A 129 8.63 -1.03 -9.84
C GLN A 129 7.46 -0.02 -9.92
N HIS A 130 6.23 -0.49 -10.13
CA HIS A 130 5.02 0.33 -10.19
C HIS A 130 3.84 -0.40 -9.52
N PHE A 131 2.70 0.24 -9.37
CA PHE A 131 1.47 -0.39 -8.93
C PHE A 131 0.36 0.01 -9.88
N LEU A 132 -0.32 -0.97 -10.45
CA LEU A 132 -1.42 -0.77 -11.37
C LEU A 132 -2.72 -1.30 -10.74
N ILE A 133 -3.85 -1.01 -11.37
CA ILE A 133 -5.14 -1.58 -11.03
C ILE A 133 -5.79 -2.18 -12.28
N CYS A 134 -6.59 -3.23 -12.06
CA CYS A 134 -7.39 -3.88 -13.08
C CYS A 134 -8.87 -3.82 -12.68
N TYR A 135 -9.70 -3.29 -13.54
CA TYR A 135 -11.15 -3.38 -13.45
C TYR A 135 -11.63 -4.57 -14.27
N GLU A 136 -12.52 -5.39 -13.70
CA GLU A 136 -13.03 -6.61 -14.31
C GLU A 136 -14.56 -6.54 -14.49
N LEU A 137 -15.03 -5.77 -15.46
CA LEU A 137 -16.44 -5.76 -15.85
C LEU A 137 -16.70 -6.81 -16.94
N ARG A 138 -16.87 -6.37 -18.21
CA ARG A 138 -16.98 -7.27 -19.37
C ARG A 138 -15.60 -7.65 -19.91
N GLU A 139 -14.67 -6.73 -19.79
CA GLU A 139 -13.26 -6.86 -20.19
C GLU A 139 -12.35 -6.40 -19.06
N GLN A 140 -11.10 -6.84 -19.09
CA GLN A 140 -10.06 -6.37 -18.18
C GLN A 140 -9.53 -5.03 -18.66
N ILE A 141 -9.71 -4.00 -17.84
CA ILE A 141 -9.22 -2.65 -18.11
C ILE A 141 -8.14 -2.31 -17.10
N ILE A 142 -6.92 -2.16 -17.58
CA ILE A 142 -5.76 -1.80 -16.77
C ILE A 142 -5.66 -0.29 -16.69
N VAL A 143 -5.51 0.23 -15.47
CA VAL A 143 -5.35 1.66 -15.23
C VAL A 143 -4.09 1.92 -14.42
N ASP A 144 -3.34 2.94 -14.80
CA ASP A 144 -2.29 3.52 -13.96
C ASP A 144 -2.93 4.54 -12.99
N PRO A 145 -3.04 4.23 -11.70
CA PRO A 145 -3.68 5.12 -10.74
C PRO A 145 -2.87 6.40 -10.48
N PHE A 146 -1.59 6.42 -10.85
CA PHE A 146 -0.75 7.61 -10.68
C PHE A 146 -1.07 8.70 -11.71
N SER A 147 -1.30 8.30 -12.95
CA SER A 147 -1.62 9.22 -14.06
C SER A 147 -3.10 9.27 -14.44
N GLY A 148 -3.92 8.33 -13.96
CA GLY A 148 -5.32 8.17 -14.39
C GLY A 148 -5.48 7.62 -15.80
N ARG A 149 -4.41 7.07 -16.40
CA ARG A 149 -4.45 6.57 -17.78
C ARG A 149 -4.90 5.12 -17.84
N ILE A 150 -5.79 4.83 -18.77
CA ILE A 150 -6.07 3.46 -19.19
C ILE A 150 -4.90 3.00 -20.06
N LEU A 151 -4.38 1.81 -19.77
CA LEU A 151 -3.20 1.25 -20.41
C LEU A 151 -3.56 0.01 -21.23
N SER A 152 -3.05 -0.02 -22.46
CA SER A 152 -2.98 -1.26 -23.25
C SER A 152 -1.79 -2.12 -22.83
N LYS A 153 -1.76 -3.42 -23.22
CA LYS A 153 -0.56 -4.25 -23.01
C LYS A 153 0.74 -3.64 -23.56
N PRO A 154 0.78 -3.03 -24.77
CA PRO A 154 1.95 -2.28 -25.25
C PRO A 154 2.37 -1.12 -24.33
N ASP A 155 1.41 -0.38 -23.76
CA ASP A 155 1.70 0.70 -22.81
C ASP A 155 2.36 0.16 -21.55
N CYS A 156 1.84 -0.95 -20.99
CA CYS A 156 2.45 -1.64 -19.86
C CYS A 156 3.88 -2.10 -20.18
N GLY A 157 4.14 -2.62 -21.39
CA GLY A 157 5.48 -2.96 -21.84
C GLY A 157 6.42 -1.75 -21.91
N THR A 158 5.91 -0.59 -22.31
CA THR A 158 6.66 0.66 -22.32
C THR A 158 6.97 1.14 -20.90
N LEU A 159 5.99 1.11 -20.01
CA LEU A 159 6.15 1.43 -18.59
C LEU A 159 7.21 0.51 -17.93
N LEU A 160 7.16 -0.79 -18.20
CA LEU A 160 8.14 -1.76 -17.71
C LEU A 160 9.56 -1.41 -18.14
N ARG A 161 9.76 -1.10 -19.41
CA ARG A 161 11.07 -0.72 -19.94
C ARG A 161 11.60 0.59 -19.40
N GLN A 162 10.73 1.53 -19.06
CA GLN A 162 11.12 2.78 -18.39
C GLN A 162 11.72 2.52 -16.99
N HIS A 163 11.21 1.52 -16.28
CA HIS A 163 11.64 1.20 -14.92
C HIS A 163 12.79 0.18 -14.84
N LEU A 164 12.80 -0.82 -15.72
CA LEU A 164 13.75 -1.94 -15.68
C LEU A 164 14.77 -1.95 -16.81
N GLY A 165 14.68 -0.96 -17.72
CA GLY A 165 15.59 -0.84 -18.87
C GLY A 165 15.04 -1.48 -20.15
N ALA A 166 15.62 -1.08 -21.28
CA ALA A 166 15.10 -1.36 -22.63
C ALA A 166 14.95 -2.86 -22.98
N LYS A 167 15.69 -3.74 -22.29
CA LYS A 167 15.66 -5.20 -22.50
C LYS A 167 14.55 -5.91 -21.70
N ALA A 168 13.82 -5.20 -20.83
CA ALA A 168 12.77 -5.81 -20.04
C ALA A 168 11.63 -6.30 -20.93
N THR A 169 11.20 -7.55 -20.73
CA THR A 169 10.11 -8.20 -21.45
C THR A 169 8.90 -8.33 -20.54
N LEU A 170 7.73 -7.99 -21.09
CA LEU A 170 6.45 -8.12 -20.37
C LEU A 170 6.12 -9.60 -20.22
N LYS A 171 5.70 -10.00 -19.02
CA LYS A 171 5.26 -11.36 -18.69
C LYS A 171 3.85 -11.33 -18.15
N ASP A 172 3.06 -12.38 -18.40
CA ASP A 172 1.67 -12.45 -17.89
C ASP A 172 1.62 -12.51 -16.35
N GLU A 173 2.63 -13.08 -15.69
CA GLU A 173 2.73 -13.11 -14.23
C GLU A 173 2.73 -11.70 -13.58
N TYR A 174 3.14 -10.65 -14.31
CA TYR A 174 3.15 -9.27 -13.82
C TYR A 174 1.75 -8.66 -13.70
N PHE A 175 0.72 -9.34 -14.21
CA PHE A 175 -0.67 -8.93 -14.13
C PHE A 175 -1.47 -9.71 -13.08
N SER A 176 -0.81 -10.52 -12.26
CA SER A 176 -1.45 -11.24 -11.17
C SER A 176 -2.06 -10.26 -10.16
N HIS A 177 -3.25 -10.57 -9.66
CA HIS A 177 -3.92 -9.76 -8.65
C HIS A 177 -3.13 -9.76 -7.35
N ALA A 178 -2.93 -8.57 -6.81
CA ALA A 178 -2.39 -8.40 -5.48
C ALA A 178 -3.46 -8.72 -4.43
N SER A 179 -3.10 -9.49 -3.42
CA SER A 179 -3.94 -9.69 -2.24
C SER A 179 -4.08 -8.40 -1.43
N ASN A 180 -5.05 -8.33 -0.53
CA ASN A 180 -5.19 -7.18 0.38
C ASN A 180 -3.95 -7.02 1.27
N ARG A 181 -3.35 -8.14 1.70
CA ARG A 181 -2.08 -8.11 2.44
C ARG A 181 -0.94 -7.56 1.59
N ASP A 182 -0.82 -7.95 0.32
CA ASP A 182 0.21 -7.42 -0.59
C ASP A 182 0.09 -5.91 -0.77
N ILE A 183 -1.14 -5.39 -0.88
CA ILE A 183 -1.41 -3.95 -0.99
C ILE A 183 -0.94 -3.20 0.26
N LEU A 184 -1.31 -3.69 1.46
CA LEU A 184 -0.87 -3.09 2.72
C LEU A 184 0.64 -3.23 2.95
N MET A 185 1.21 -4.38 2.60
CA MET A 185 2.66 -4.59 2.64
C MET A 185 3.40 -3.60 1.74
N ARG A 186 2.91 -3.38 0.53
CA ARG A 186 3.48 -2.41 -0.42
C ARG A 186 3.40 -0.97 0.10
N LEU A 187 2.28 -0.61 0.75
CA LEU A 187 2.12 0.70 1.39
C LEU A 187 3.13 0.90 2.53
N LEU A 188 3.28 -0.11 3.39
CA LEU A 188 4.23 -0.10 4.50
C LEU A 188 5.69 -0.09 4.03
N ASP A 189 6.03 -0.80 2.95
CA ASP A 189 7.37 -0.80 2.36
C ASP A 189 7.75 0.59 1.81
N ASN A 190 6.82 1.29 1.18
CA ASN A 190 7.06 2.65 0.71
C ASN A 190 7.34 3.60 1.89
N LEU A 191 6.52 3.56 2.94
CA LEU A 191 6.73 4.35 4.16
C LEU A 191 8.05 3.99 4.85
N LYS A 192 8.30 2.69 5.06
CA LYS A 192 9.52 2.19 5.68
C LYS A 192 10.77 2.65 4.94
N LYS A 193 10.78 2.57 3.60
CA LYS A 193 11.88 3.05 2.76
C LYS A 193 12.17 4.54 2.98
N ILE A 194 11.13 5.36 3.02
CA ILE A 194 11.26 6.81 3.26
C ILE A 194 11.84 7.07 4.66
N PHE A 195 11.29 6.43 5.69
CA PHE A 195 11.74 6.62 7.07
C PHE A 195 13.15 6.09 7.30
N TRP A 196 13.50 4.97 6.68
CA TRP A 196 14.85 4.41 6.74
C TRP A 196 15.88 5.37 6.16
N GLN A 197 15.62 5.95 4.98
CA GLN A 197 16.49 6.96 4.36
C GLN A 197 16.63 8.22 5.21
N LYS A 198 15.55 8.61 5.93
CA LYS A 198 15.55 9.76 6.85
C LYS A 198 16.12 9.42 8.24
N LYS A 199 16.55 8.17 8.48
CA LYS A 199 16.96 7.66 9.79
C LYS A 199 15.88 7.85 10.89
N ALA A 200 14.64 7.88 10.50
CA ALA A 200 13.48 7.97 11.39
C ALA A 200 13.13 6.56 11.91
N TRP A 201 13.96 6.07 12.83
CA TRP A 201 13.95 4.67 13.27
C TRP A 201 12.65 4.27 13.97
N ASN A 202 12.04 5.17 14.73
CA ASN A 202 10.77 4.89 15.40
C ASN A 202 9.64 4.66 14.39
N GLN A 203 9.54 5.49 13.36
CA GLN A 203 8.55 5.34 12.28
C GLN A 203 8.84 4.10 11.43
N SER A 204 10.12 3.81 11.14
CA SER A 204 10.51 2.56 10.46
C SER A 204 10.09 1.34 11.27
N LYS A 205 10.27 1.37 12.59
CA LYS A 205 9.85 0.30 13.50
C LYS A 205 8.33 0.11 13.45
N ILE A 206 7.55 1.18 13.51
CA ILE A 206 6.07 1.10 13.41
C ILE A 206 5.66 0.40 12.09
N CYS A 207 6.31 0.71 10.97
CA CYS A 207 6.04 0.00 9.70
C CYS A 207 6.29 -1.50 9.83
N ILE A 208 7.41 -1.89 10.44
CA ILE A 208 7.79 -3.29 10.60
C ILE A 208 6.84 -4.01 11.58
N ASP A 209 6.44 -3.36 12.67
CA ASP A 209 5.48 -3.92 13.61
C ASP A 209 4.14 -4.25 12.91
N HIS A 210 3.67 -3.37 12.01
CA HIS A 210 2.48 -3.64 11.20
C HIS A 210 2.70 -4.77 10.18
N GLN A 211 3.88 -4.83 9.57
CA GLN A 211 4.24 -5.92 8.64
C GLN A 211 4.26 -7.27 9.36
N LEU A 212 4.75 -7.32 10.59
CA LEU A 212 4.70 -8.53 11.43
C LEU A 212 3.27 -8.90 11.84
N MET A 213 2.36 -7.94 12.04
CA MET A 213 0.95 -8.25 12.28
C MET A 213 0.29 -8.85 11.03
N LEU A 214 0.66 -8.41 9.83
CA LEU A 214 0.16 -8.96 8.56
C LEU A 214 0.79 -10.32 8.21
N LEU A 215 2.08 -10.50 8.50
CA LEU A 215 2.88 -11.70 8.20
C LEU A 215 3.72 -12.11 9.43
N PRO A 216 3.12 -12.76 10.45
CA PRO A 216 3.80 -13.03 11.72
C PRO A 216 5.04 -13.93 11.62
N ASN A 217 5.10 -14.77 10.59
CA ASN A 217 6.18 -15.76 10.41
C ASN A 217 7.33 -15.27 9.50
N ALA A 218 7.28 -14.01 9.06
CA ALA A 218 8.28 -13.44 8.16
C ALA A 218 9.51 -12.99 8.96
N LEU A 219 10.52 -13.87 9.06
CA LEU A 219 11.73 -13.66 9.88
C LEU A 219 12.56 -12.46 9.42
N GLU A 220 12.49 -12.08 8.15
CA GLU A 220 13.17 -10.91 7.59
C GLU A 220 12.77 -9.60 8.29
N PHE A 221 11.56 -9.47 8.81
CA PHE A 221 11.14 -8.29 9.56
C PHE A 221 11.79 -8.24 10.95
N ASN A 222 12.02 -9.38 11.58
CA ASN A 222 12.76 -9.46 12.84
C ASN A 222 14.24 -9.07 12.63
N VAL A 223 14.84 -9.44 11.49
CA VAL A 223 16.19 -8.98 11.11
C VAL A 223 16.22 -7.45 10.96
N GLN A 224 15.21 -6.88 10.30
CA GLN A 224 15.11 -5.42 10.13
C GLN A 224 14.91 -4.70 11.47
N LEU A 225 14.13 -5.28 12.41
CA LEU A 225 14.00 -4.74 13.78
C LEU A 225 15.35 -4.79 14.51
N GLY A 226 16.08 -5.90 14.42
CA GLY A 226 17.44 -6.01 14.96
C GLY A 226 18.34 -4.89 14.42
N ALA A 227 18.31 -4.63 13.11
CA ALA A 227 19.09 -3.55 12.50
C ALA A 227 18.67 -2.16 13.01
N ILE A 228 17.37 -1.92 13.23
CA ILE A 228 16.91 -0.65 13.83
C ILE A 228 17.44 -0.48 15.26
N TYR A 229 17.36 -1.53 16.10
CA TYR A 229 17.87 -1.49 17.46
C TYR A 229 19.39 -1.25 17.49
N GLU A 230 20.12 -1.86 16.56
CA GLU A 230 21.55 -1.62 16.38
C GLU A 230 21.84 -0.14 16.05
N MET A 231 21.09 0.45 15.08
CA MET A 231 21.22 1.85 14.71
C MET A 231 20.80 2.84 15.83
N GLN A 232 19.98 2.38 16.77
CA GLN A 232 19.61 3.15 17.97
C GLN A 232 20.59 2.94 19.15
N GLY A 233 21.61 2.10 18.96
CA GLY A 233 22.60 1.76 20.01
C GLY A 233 22.09 0.78 21.06
N ASN A 234 20.93 0.16 20.83
CA ASN A 234 20.38 -0.86 21.75
C ASN A 234 20.86 -2.26 21.35
N ILE A 235 22.11 -2.53 21.66
CA ILE A 235 22.81 -3.77 21.25
C ILE A 235 22.18 -5.02 21.84
N GLU A 236 21.67 -4.96 23.07
CA GLU A 236 21.01 -6.11 23.72
C GLU A 236 19.75 -6.55 22.96
N LEU A 237 18.89 -5.61 22.62
CA LEU A 237 17.68 -5.90 21.82
C LEU A 237 18.02 -6.36 20.40
N ALA A 238 19.03 -5.75 19.77
CA ALA A 238 19.49 -6.16 18.45
C ALA A 238 19.96 -7.61 18.47
N HIS A 239 20.83 -7.95 19.44
CA HIS A 239 21.33 -9.32 19.63
C HIS A 239 20.18 -10.30 19.89
N HIS A 240 19.21 -9.93 20.73
CA HIS A 240 18.04 -10.78 21.01
C HIS A 240 17.25 -11.07 19.71
N MET A 241 16.98 -10.04 18.88
CA MET A 241 16.29 -10.22 17.60
C MET A 241 17.05 -11.16 16.66
N TYR A 242 18.34 -10.94 16.49
CA TYR A 242 19.18 -11.77 15.62
C TYR A 242 19.28 -13.22 16.11
N THR A 243 19.45 -13.42 17.41
CA THR A 243 19.49 -14.74 18.02
C THR A 243 18.19 -15.52 17.80
N ASN A 244 17.04 -14.88 17.98
CA ASN A 244 15.75 -15.49 17.73
C ASN A 244 15.61 -15.93 16.26
N VAL A 245 15.99 -15.07 15.31
CA VAL A 245 15.95 -15.41 13.88
C VAL A 245 16.91 -16.55 13.56
N PHE A 246 18.12 -16.53 14.13
CA PHE A 246 19.14 -17.58 13.93
C PHE A 246 18.61 -18.98 14.30
N TYR A 247 17.90 -19.10 15.42
CA TYR A 247 17.34 -20.38 15.87
C TYR A 247 16.07 -20.80 15.13
N GLN A 248 15.27 -19.84 14.64
CA GLN A 248 14.03 -20.14 13.93
C GLN A 248 14.23 -20.38 12.43
N SER A 249 15.26 -19.78 11.84
CA SER A 249 15.51 -19.91 10.41
C SER A 249 16.05 -21.27 10.01
N THR A 250 15.54 -21.82 8.93
CA THR A 250 16.12 -22.97 8.21
C THR A 250 16.99 -22.55 7.01
N ASP A 251 17.00 -21.23 6.69
CA ASP A 251 17.79 -20.66 5.60
C ASP A 251 19.23 -20.42 6.10
N GLU A 252 20.17 -21.20 5.58
CA GLU A 252 21.60 -21.11 5.94
C GLU A 252 22.21 -19.77 5.54
N ASN A 253 21.81 -19.16 4.43
CA ASN A 253 22.30 -17.86 4.00
C ASN A 253 21.90 -16.77 4.99
N LEU A 254 20.63 -16.79 5.44
CA LEU A 254 20.14 -15.86 6.46
C LEU A 254 20.88 -16.06 7.79
N ARG A 255 21.07 -17.31 8.22
CA ARG A 255 21.83 -17.63 9.45
C ARG A 255 23.28 -17.14 9.36
N GLN A 256 23.93 -17.31 8.22
CA GLN A 256 25.30 -16.83 8.01
C GLN A 256 25.39 -15.29 8.04
N GLN A 257 24.44 -14.59 7.42
CA GLN A 257 24.37 -13.12 7.47
C GLN A 257 24.20 -12.58 8.89
N ILE A 258 23.39 -13.27 9.70
CA ILE A 258 23.11 -12.86 11.08
C ILE A 258 24.32 -13.17 11.98
N SER A 259 25.02 -14.29 11.78
CA SER A 259 26.19 -14.66 12.60
C SER A 259 27.39 -13.71 12.47
N GLN A 260 27.38 -12.83 11.46
CA GLN A 260 28.42 -11.81 11.24
C GLN A 260 28.10 -10.46 11.91
N ARG A 261 26.93 -10.34 12.57
CA ARG A 261 26.49 -9.14 13.29
C ARG A 261 26.55 -9.33 14.80
#